data_8a1657ae2911cfc3264dde8337119c45
#
_entry.id   8a1657ae2911cfc3264dde8337119c45
#
_cell.length_a   1.000
_cell.length_b   1.000
_cell.length_c   1.000
_cell.angle_alpha   90.00
_cell.angle_beta   90.00
_cell.angle_gamma   90.00
#
_symmetry.space_group_name_H-M   'P 1'
#
loop_
_entity.id
_entity.type
_entity.pdbx_description
1 polymer ?
#
loop_
_entity_poly.entity_id
_entity_poly.type
_entity_poly.pdbx_seq_one_letter_code
_entity_poly.pdbx_strand_id
1 'polypeptide(L)'
;MKNREIKNAKITGVSLGYEDHGVFTCGLVLDYGGGGQSFGGYTLDEPKRKNGKFLGRFGTAYGMEFLIRILKVVGVETWEDLKGKSVRVNASWDKVHRIGNYLRDEWFDPEADLKDFIGDRA
;
A
#
# COMPACT_ATOMS: atom_id res chain seq x y z
N MET A 1 -16.05 -14.35 -11.85
CA MET A 1 -15.96 -13.00 -11.28
C MET A 1 -15.66 -13.08 -9.79
N LYS A 2 -14.73 -12.27 -9.33
CA LYS A 2 -14.34 -12.27 -7.93
C LYS A 2 -15.21 -11.32 -7.14
N ASN A 3 -15.78 -11.80 -6.06
CA ASN A 3 -16.60 -10.97 -5.18
C ASN A 3 -15.72 -10.23 -4.20
N ARG A 4 -15.99 -8.94 -4.07
CA ARG A 4 -15.33 -8.10 -3.06
C ARG A 4 -16.21 -8.02 -1.83
N GLU A 5 -15.57 -8.07 -0.68
CA GLU A 5 -16.25 -7.94 0.61
C GLU A 5 -15.56 -6.88 1.44
N ILE A 6 -16.36 -6.20 2.27
CA ILE A 6 -15.81 -5.31 3.29
C ILE A 6 -15.59 -6.12 4.54
N LYS A 7 -14.36 -6.10 5.04
CA LYS A 7 -13.97 -6.85 6.24
C LYS A 7 -13.27 -5.93 7.21
N ASN A 8 -13.42 -6.23 8.49
CA ASN A 8 -12.61 -5.63 9.52
C ASN A 8 -11.29 -6.39 9.61
N ALA A 9 -10.21 -5.67 9.84
CA ALA A 9 -8.90 -6.26 9.94
C ALA A 9 -8.06 -5.52 10.97
N LYS A 10 -7.07 -6.22 11.52
CA LYS A 10 -6.07 -5.61 12.39
C LYS A 10 -4.72 -5.69 11.68
N ILE A 11 -3.99 -4.58 11.69
CA ILE A 11 -2.63 -4.55 11.13
C ILE A 11 -1.70 -5.20 12.14
N THR A 12 -1.17 -6.38 11.83
CA THR A 12 -0.30 -7.13 12.73
C THR A 12 1.17 -7.03 12.38
N GLY A 13 1.48 -6.54 11.18
CA GLY A 13 2.85 -6.33 10.77
C GLY A 13 2.93 -5.27 9.69
N VAL A 14 4.07 -4.61 9.63
CA VAL A 14 4.33 -3.59 8.60
C VAL A 14 5.74 -3.77 8.06
N SER A 15 5.93 -3.39 6.80
CA SER A 15 7.25 -3.39 6.17
C SER A 15 7.37 -2.19 5.24
N LEU A 16 8.59 -1.73 5.06
CA LEU A 16 8.92 -0.65 4.14
C LEU A 16 10.39 -0.77 3.78
N GLY A 17 10.69 -1.03 2.52
CA GLY A 17 12.07 -1.16 2.08
C GLY A 17 12.22 -2.00 0.83
N TYR A 18 13.43 -2.48 0.62
CA TYR A 18 13.83 -3.28 -0.53
C TYR A 18 13.77 -4.77 -0.21
N GLU A 19 12.59 -5.24 0.17
CA GLU A 19 12.43 -6.62 0.61
C GLU A 19 12.06 -7.59 -0.51
N ASP A 20 11.66 -7.07 -1.67
CA ASP A 20 11.16 -7.90 -2.76
C ASP A 20 11.86 -7.56 -4.07
N HIS A 21 12.78 -8.44 -4.50
CA HIS A 21 13.46 -8.37 -5.80
C HIS A 21 14.11 -7.02 -6.10
N GLY A 22 14.56 -6.31 -5.07
CA GLY A 22 15.30 -5.07 -5.26
C GLY A 22 14.46 -3.85 -5.59
N VAL A 23 13.14 -3.93 -5.51
CA VAL A 23 12.27 -2.77 -5.66
C VAL A 23 11.86 -2.24 -4.29
N PHE A 24 11.67 -0.93 -4.20
CA PHE A 24 11.19 -0.30 -2.97
C PHE A 24 9.69 -0.51 -2.85
N THR A 25 9.26 -1.07 -1.75
CA THR A 25 7.85 -1.39 -1.54
C THR A 25 7.49 -1.32 -0.07
N CYS A 26 6.18 -1.38 0.21
CA CYS A 26 5.68 -1.48 1.56
C CYS A 26 4.64 -2.59 1.65
N GLY A 27 4.34 -3.01 2.88
CA GLY A 27 3.32 -4.01 3.11
C GLY A 27 2.70 -3.88 4.48
N LEU A 28 1.42 -4.22 4.55
CA LEU A 28 0.67 -4.33 5.79
C LEU A 28 0.13 -5.75 5.88
N VAL A 29 0.44 -6.44 6.97
CA VAL A 29 -0.13 -7.76 7.24
C VAL A 29 -1.46 -7.53 7.96
N LEU A 30 -2.52 -8.08 7.40
CA LEU A 30 -3.89 -7.86 7.86
C LEU A 30 -4.45 -9.16 8.42
N ASP A 31 -4.93 -9.12 9.65
CA ASP A 31 -5.51 -10.26 10.34
C ASP A 31 -7.02 -10.06 10.44
N TYR A 32 -7.77 -11.03 9.93
CA TYR A 32 -9.25 -11.02 9.96
C TYR A 32 -9.82 -11.77 11.15
N GLY A 33 -8.97 -12.39 11.96
CA GLY A 33 -9.41 -13.21 13.07
C GLY A 33 -9.37 -14.71 12.80
N GLY A 34 -9.69 -15.14 11.61
CA GLY A 34 -9.63 -16.55 11.21
C GLY A 34 -8.85 -16.76 9.94
N GLY A 35 -8.11 -15.76 9.53
CA GLY A 35 -7.31 -15.76 8.33
C GLY A 35 -6.78 -14.35 8.11
N GLY A 36 -6.15 -14.12 6.99
CA GLY A 36 -5.60 -12.81 6.73
C GLY A 36 -5.13 -12.65 5.29
N GLN A 37 -4.72 -11.45 4.99
CA GLN A 37 -4.14 -11.09 3.70
C GLN A 37 -3.11 -10.00 3.94
N SER A 38 -2.38 -9.64 2.89
CA SER A 38 -1.47 -8.50 2.91
C SER A 38 -1.96 -7.43 1.95
N PHE A 39 -1.75 -6.18 2.33
CA PHE A 39 -1.99 -5.05 1.45
C PHE A 39 -0.67 -4.37 1.15
N GLY A 40 -0.39 -4.14 -0.13
CA GLY A 40 0.86 -3.53 -0.56
C GLY A 40 1.52 -4.32 -1.67
N GLY A 41 2.86 -4.31 -1.68
CA GLY A 41 3.62 -4.96 -2.74
C GLY A 41 3.71 -4.14 -4.03
N TYR A 42 3.19 -2.91 -4.02
CA TYR A 42 3.30 -2.01 -5.17
C TYR A 42 4.72 -1.46 -5.25
N THR A 43 5.20 -1.27 -6.47
CA THR A 43 6.53 -0.70 -6.68
C THR A 43 6.47 0.81 -6.47
N LEU A 44 7.25 1.31 -5.53
CA LEU A 44 7.21 2.71 -5.09
C LEU A 44 8.38 3.55 -5.63
N ASP A 45 9.30 2.91 -6.35
CA ASP A 45 10.45 3.58 -6.96
C ASP A 45 10.57 3.17 -8.43
N GLU A 46 11.56 3.72 -9.11
CA GLU A 46 11.78 3.40 -10.52
C GLU A 46 13.26 3.41 -10.86
N PRO A 47 13.70 2.62 -11.87
CA PRO A 47 15.06 2.72 -12.37
C PRO A 47 15.23 3.98 -13.19
N LYS A 48 16.41 4.58 -13.13
CA LYS A 48 16.78 5.72 -13.96
C LYS A 48 17.98 5.35 -14.81
N ARG A 49 17.97 5.81 -16.07
CA ARG A 49 19.06 5.60 -17.01
C ARG A 49 19.36 6.92 -17.71
N LYS A 50 20.63 7.09 -18.07
CA LYS A 50 21.08 8.22 -18.87
C LYS A 50 22.08 7.70 -19.89
N ASN A 51 21.82 7.94 -21.17
CA ASN A 51 22.64 7.47 -22.26
C ASN A 51 22.87 5.95 -22.19
N GLY A 52 21.82 5.19 -21.86
CA GLY A 52 21.89 3.74 -21.70
C GLY A 52 22.52 3.24 -20.41
N LYS A 53 23.07 4.14 -19.60
CA LYS A 53 23.74 3.76 -18.36
C LYS A 53 22.77 3.79 -17.17
N PHE A 54 22.77 2.73 -16.38
CA PHE A 54 21.96 2.63 -15.18
C PHE A 54 22.49 3.57 -14.10
N LEU A 55 21.65 4.45 -13.60
CA LEU A 55 22.00 5.40 -12.55
C LEU A 55 21.53 4.98 -11.16
N GLY A 56 20.70 3.95 -11.06
CA GLY A 56 20.15 3.48 -9.81
C GLY A 56 18.64 3.57 -9.78
N ARG A 57 18.07 3.29 -8.63
CA ARG A 57 16.63 3.38 -8.41
C ARG A 57 16.33 4.63 -7.58
N PHE A 58 15.27 5.31 -7.93
CA PHE A 58 14.89 6.59 -7.31
C PHE A 58 13.42 6.56 -6.93
N GLY A 59 13.07 7.28 -5.89
CA GLY A 59 11.68 7.42 -5.47
C GLY A 59 10.83 8.14 -6.51
N THR A 60 9.53 7.90 -6.44
CA THR A 60 8.56 8.49 -7.37
C THR A 60 7.51 9.28 -6.59
N ALA A 61 6.84 10.21 -7.27
CA ALA A 61 5.70 10.90 -6.68
C ALA A 61 4.62 9.90 -6.30
N TYR A 62 4.38 8.90 -7.14
CA TYR A 62 3.47 7.80 -6.85
C TYR A 62 3.81 7.11 -5.53
N GLY A 63 5.08 6.74 -5.36
CA GLY A 63 5.51 6.02 -4.17
C GLY A 63 5.35 6.84 -2.90
N MET A 64 5.74 8.10 -2.93
CA MET A 64 5.58 8.97 -1.77
C MET A 64 4.11 9.16 -1.42
N GLU A 65 3.28 9.41 -2.43
CA GLU A 65 1.85 9.61 -2.21
C GLU A 65 1.18 8.35 -1.66
N PHE A 66 1.62 7.18 -2.13
CA PHE A 66 1.13 5.89 -1.63
C PHE A 66 1.31 5.79 -0.11
N LEU A 67 2.51 6.09 0.37
CA LEU A 67 2.82 6.02 1.79
C LEU A 67 2.02 7.04 2.60
N ILE A 68 1.93 8.26 2.11
CA ILE A 68 1.19 9.33 2.77
C ILE A 68 -0.29 8.96 2.89
N ARG A 69 -0.89 8.43 1.82
CA ARG A 69 -2.31 8.05 1.80
C ARG A 69 -2.62 6.94 2.79
N ILE A 70 -1.71 5.99 2.98
CA ILE A 70 -1.88 4.95 3.99
C ILE A 70 -1.97 5.57 5.39
N LEU A 71 -1.05 6.45 5.73
CA LEU A 71 -1.07 7.10 7.05
C LEU A 71 -2.36 7.90 7.26
N LYS A 72 -2.78 8.64 6.24
CA LYS A 72 -3.99 9.46 6.32
C LYS A 72 -5.25 8.62 6.51
N VAL A 73 -5.40 7.55 5.73
CA VAL A 73 -6.63 6.74 5.80
C VAL A 73 -6.72 5.99 7.11
N VAL A 74 -5.61 5.47 7.61
CA VAL A 74 -5.59 4.79 8.91
C VAL A 74 -5.75 5.77 10.05
N GLY A 75 -5.25 6.99 9.88
CA GLY A 75 -5.35 8.04 10.89
C GLY A 75 -4.20 8.04 11.87
N VAL A 76 -3.00 7.75 11.40
CA VAL A 76 -1.78 7.78 12.23
C VAL A 76 -0.77 8.75 11.64
N GLU A 77 0.21 9.13 12.42
CA GLU A 77 1.22 10.10 12.02
C GLU A 77 2.54 9.47 11.59
N THR A 78 2.84 8.26 12.06
CA THR A 78 4.10 7.58 11.74
C THR A 78 3.83 6.18 11.22
N TRP A 79 4.79 5.64 10.46
CA TRP A 79 4.69 4.28 9.93
C TRP A 79 4.63 3.26 11.06
N GLU A 80 5.39 3.47 12.11
CA GLU A 80 5.45 2.57 13.26
C GLU A 80 4.12 2.47 14.00
N ASP A 81 3.31 3.53 13.93
CA ASP A 81 2.00 3.55 14.58
C ASP A 81 0.94 2.72 13.86
N LEU A 82 1.21 2.28 12.64
CA LEU A 82 0.28 1.45 11.88
C LEU A 82 0.05 0.10 12.53
N LYS A 83 1.10 -0.50 13.08
CA LYS A 83 0.99 -1.83 13.70
C LYS A 83 0.07 -1.79 14.90
N GLY A 84 -0.89 -2.69 14.92
CA GLY A 84 -1.89 -2.77 15.99
C GLY A 84 -3.17 -2.02 15.71
N LYS A 85 -3.24 -1.25 14.64
CA LYS A 85 -4.44 -0.50 14.30
C LYS A 85 -5.49 -1.37 13.63
N SER A 86 -6.74 -1.07 13.93
CA SER A 86 -7.88 -1.68 13.23
C SER A 86 -8.22 -0.86 12.01
N VAL A 87 -8.54 -1.54 10.94
CA VAL A 87 -8.91 -0.93 9.66
C VAL A 87 -10.06 -1.73 9.05
N ARG A 88 -10.63 -1.18 7.98
CA ARG A 88 -11.52 -1.94 7.11
C ARG A 88 -10.82 -2.16 5.79
N VAL A 89 -11.18 -3.22 5.10
CA VAL A 89 -10.65 -3.50 3.78
C VAL A 89 -11.79 -3.85 2.85
N ASN A 90 -11.60 -3.59 1.57
CA ASN A 90 -12.44 -4.09 0.50
C ASN A 90 -11.59 -5.09 -0.26
N ALA A 91 -11.90 -6.37 -0.13
CA ALA A 91 -11.03 -7.44 -0.58
C ALA A 91 -11.82 -8.52 -1.31
N SER A 92 -11.17 -9.13 -2.30
CA SER A 92 -11.56 -10.43 -2.84
C SER A 92 -10.69 -11.49 -2.19
N TRP A 93 -10.98 -12.78 -2.48
CA TRP A 93 -10.22 -13.85 -1.83
C TRP A 93 -8.73 -13.81 -2.15
N ASP A 94 -8.35 -13.21 -3.27
CA ASP A 94 -6.96 -13.20 -3.73
C ASP A 94 -6.26 -11.85 -3.55
N LYS A 95 -6.98 -10.78 -3.15
CA LYS A 95 -6.36 -9.45 -3.11
C LYS A 95 -7.16 -8.48 -2.26
N VAL A 96 -6.44 -7.64 -1.53
CA VAL A 96 -7.01 -6.46 -0.88
C VAL A 96 -6.93 -5.31 -1.88
N HIS A 97 -8.07 -4.75 -2.24
CA HIS A 97 -8.17 -3.68 -3.24
C HIS A 97 -8.11 -2.29 -2.64
N ARG A 98 -8.74 -2.10 -1.49
CA ARG A 98 -8.79 -0.81 -0.80
C ARG A 98 -8.64 -1.02 0.69
N ILE A 99 -8.03 -0.03 1.34
CA ILE A 99 -7.96 0.01 2.80
C ILE A 99 -8.73 1.23 3.27
N GLY A 100 -9.48 1.09 4.36
CA GLY A 100 -10.35 2.12 4.86
C GLY A 100 -10.16 2.40 6.34
N ASN A 101 -10.55 3.60 6.74
CA ASN A 101 -10.56 3.96 8.15
C ASN A 101 -11.56 3.08 8.89
N TYR A 102 -11.24 2.69 10.10
CA TYR A 102 -12.09 1.79 10.88
C TYR A 102 -13.41 2.44 11.28
N LEU A 103 -13.41 3.74 11.53
CA LEU A 103 -14.57 4.45 12.05
C LEU A 103 -15.21 5.41 11.05
N ARG A 104 -14.43 5.98 10.13
CA ARG A 104 -14.90 6.97 9.17
C ARG A 104 -15.01 6.38 7.79
N ASP A 105 -15.88 6.93 6.97
CA ASP A 105 -16.02 6.51 5.58
C ASP A 105 -14.96 7.19 4.70
N GLU A 106 -13.71 6.79 4.95
CA GLU A 106 -12.55 7.23 4.20
C GLU A 106 -11.80 6.02 3.71
N TRP A 107 -11.45 5.99 2.43
CA TRP A 107 -10.85 4.85 1.76
C TRP A 107 -9.67 5.28 0.92
N PHE A 108 -8.71 4.39 0.81
CA PHE A 108 -7.59 4.52 -0.12
C PHE A 108 -7.63 3.36 -1.10
N ASP A 109 -7.83 3.69 -2.37
CA ASP A 109 -7.82 2.76 -3.50
C ASP A 109 -6.64 3.17 -4.40
N PRO A 110 -5.51 2.45 -4.35
CA PRO A 110 -4.33 2.87 -5.11
C PRO A 110 -4.57 3.01 -6.61
N GLU A 111 -5.38 2.13 -7.18
CA GLU A 111 -5.63 2.16 -8.62
C GLU A 111 -6.45 3.37 -9.03
N ALA A 112 -7.45 3.72 -8.23
CA ALA A 112 -8.31 4.87 -8.53
C ALA A 112 -7.68 6.19 -8.09
N ASP A 113 -7.13 6.22 -6.87
CA ASP A 113 -6.71 7.47 -6.24
C ASP A 113 -5.37 7.98 -6.75
N LEU A 114 -4.52 7.09 -7.25
CA LEU A 114 -3.17 7.43 -7.69
C LEU A 114 -2.98 7.32 -9.20
N LYS A 115 -4.06 7.20 -9.95
CA LYS A 115 -3.95 7.04 -11.41
C LYS A 115 -3.23 8.21 -12.08
N ASP A 116 -3.37 9.41 -11.53
CA ASP A 116 -2.73 10.61 -12.09
C ASP A 116 -1.22 10.64 -11.81
N PHE A 117 -0.73 9.76 -10.95
CA PHE A 117 0.69 9.66 -10.62
C PHE A 117 1.40 8.54 -11.39
N ILE A 118 0.68 7.74 -12.16
CA ILE A 118 1.26 6.58 -12.82
C ILE A 118 2.36 6.96 -13.81
N GLY A 119 2.22 8.10 -14.48
CA GLY A 119 3.23 8.61 -15.41
C GLY A 119 4.59 8.84 -14.76
N ASP A 120 4.61 9.13 -13.45
CA ASP A 120 5.86 9.36 -12.72
C ASP A 120 6.65 8.07 -12.46
N ARG A 121 6.03 6.92 -12.70
CA ARG A 121 6.65 5.62 -12.51
C ARG A 121 7.38 5.10 -13.74
N ALA A 122 7.03 5.64 -14.88
CA ALA A 122 7.51 5.15 -16.17
C ALA A 122 8.98 5.49 -16.47
#